data_6b5e108838be0728ddd71338549bbe0b
#
_entry.id   6b5e108838be0728ddd71338549bbe0b
#
_cell.length_a   1.000
_cell.length_b   1.000
_cell.length_c   1.000
_cell.angle_alpha   90.00
_cell.angle_beta   90.00
_cell.angle_gamma   90.00
#
_symmetry.space_group_name_H-M   'P 1'
#
loop_
_entity.id
_entity.type
_entity.pdbx_description
1 polymer ?
#
loop_
_entity_poly.entity_id
_entity_poly.type
_entity_poly.pdbx_seq_one_letter_code
_entity_poly.pdbx_strand_id
1 'polypeptide(L)'
;MKEKIKWIDNHMPPSADKNLPIMALHEVAKARYFHSSFPQYSITPLARLDGMAQYLGLGGLFVKDESFRFGLNAFKVLGGSFAMARYIAHQMGRHVAEMTYDYLTSEELEREFGQATFFTATDGNHGRGVAWAAHKLRQKAVVHMPKGSSQARFENIAKEGAQVTIEDVNYDECVRMAAAEAAATHHGVIVQDTAWEGYEEIPTWIMQGYGTMASEAAEQMRQIGVNRPTHVFIQAGVGSLAGAVVGFFTNLFPNDPPKFIVMEARAADCLYEGALAGDGNPRIVEGDLKTIMAGLACGEPNIISWDILRNHVSAFVSCPDWVSARGMRMLGVPVKGDPAVISGESGAVGMGLIAALMETGEYKDLRDYLGLDRFSQVLLFSTEGNTDPMKFRKVLWDGEYPTV
;
A
#
# COMPACT_ATOMS: atom_id res chain seq x y z
N MET A 1 -29.65 8.63 -4.58
CA MET A 1 -29.00 9.35 -3.46
C MET A 1 -27.50 9.05 -3.52
N LYS A 2 -26.66 10.05 -3.36
CA LYS A 2 -25.21 9.88 -3.27
C LYS A 2 -24.85 9.02 -2.05
N GLU A 3 -24.01 8.03 -2.23
CA GLU A 3 -23.50 7.22 -1.11
C GLU A 3 -22.64 8.11 -0.20
N LYS A 4 -22.91 8.02 1.11
CA LYS A 4 -22.19 8.80 2.12
C LYS A 4 -20.92 8.11 2.58
N ILE A 5 -19.89 8.89 2.91
CA ILE A 5 -18.73 8.41 3.66
C ILE A 5 -19.24 7.94 5.04
N LYS A 6 -18.78 6.77 5.48
CA LYS A 6 -18.99 6.30 6.86
C LYS A 6 -17.65 6.33 7.58
N TRP A 7 -17.69 6.55 8.87
CA TRP A 7 -16.50 6.53 9.70
C TRP A 7 -16.81 6.05 11.11
N ILE A 8 -15.80 5.58 11.80
CA ILE A 8 -15.84 5.21 13.21
C ILE A 8 -14.51 5.61 13.87
N ASP A 9 -14.58 6.17 15.05
CA ASP A 9 -13.42 6.37 15.91
C ASP A 9 -12.95 5.03 16.48
N ASN A 10 -11.68 4.94 16.78
CA ASN A 10 -11.10 3.74 17.37
C ASN A 10 -11.33 3.70 18.88
N HIS A 11 -12.26 2.90 19.31
CA HIS A 11 -12.57 2.62 20.72
C HIS A 11 -12.41 1.14 21.07
N MET A 12 -11.70 0.38 20.23
CA MET A 12 -11.42 -1.02 20.50
C MET A 12 -10.57 -1.20 21.77
N PRO A 13 -10.76 -2.30 22.51
CA PRO A 13 -9.93 -2.58 23.68
C PRO A 13 -8.46 -2.71 23.26
N PRO A 14 -7.50 -2.14 24.01
CA PRO A 14 -6.08 -2.26 23.69
C PRO A 14 -5.65 -3.72 23.69
N SER A 15 -4.72 -4.06 22.82
CA SER A 15 -4.07 -5.39 22.76
C SER A 15 -2.60 -5.28 23.20
N ALA A 16 -1.93 -6.45 23.22
CA ALA A 16 -0.52 -6.51 23.60
C ALA A 16 0.45 -5.87 22.59
N ASP A 17 -0.06 -5.37 21.44
CA ASP A 17 0.71 -4.69 20.40
C ASP A 17 1.97 -5.49 19.96
N LYS A 18 1.80 -6.77 19.76
CA LYS A 18 2.90 -7.72 19.55
C LYS A 18 3.64 -7.47 18.24
N ASN A 19 2.94 -6.91 17.25
CA ASN A 19 3.47 -6.76 15.91
C ASN A 19 4.07 -5.38 15.64
N LEU A 20 3.92 -4.38 16.52
CA LEU A 20 4.56 -3.07 16.33
C LEU A 20 6.09 -3.17 16.13
N PRO A 21 6.83 -4.05 16.85
CA PRO A 21 8.28 -4.17 16.69
C PRO A 21 8.74 -4.61 15.30
N ILE A 22 7.90 -5.26 14.49
CA ILE A 22 8.28 -5.65 13.12
C ILE A 22 8.59 -4.42 12.25
N MET A 23 8.00 -3.27 12.57
CA MET A 23 8.19 -1.98 11.89
C MET A 23 9.20 -1.08 12.62
N ALA A 24 10.04 -1.63 13.50
CA ALA A 24 11.11 -0.88 14.14
C ALA A 24 12.02 -0.19 13.11
N LEU A 25 12.53 0.98 13.45
CA LEU A 25 13.30 1.82 12.51
C LEU A 25 14.49 1.10 11.88
N HIS A 26 15.15 0.22 12.65
CA HIS A 26 16.28 -0.56 12.12
C HIS A 26 15.85 -1.66 11.12
N GLU A 27 14.65 -2.23 11.25
CA GLU A 27 14.12 -3.18 10.28
C GLU A 27 13.77 -2.48 8.97
N VAL A 28 13.12 -1.32 9.05
CA VAL A 28 12.82 -0.49 7.88
C VAL A 28 14.11 0.02 7.20
N ALA A 29 15.12 0.36 8.00
CA ALA A 29 16.43 0.77 7.47
C ALA A 29 17.11 -0.35 6.65
N LYS A 30 16.99 -1.62 7.04
CA LYS A 30 17.47 -2.77 6.26
C LYS A 30 16.78 -2.84 4.90
N ALA A 31 15.45 -2.66 4.87
CA ALA A 31 14.69 -2.67 3.62
C ALA A 31 15.09 -1.50 2.70
N ARG A 32 15.21 -0.30 3.25
CA ARG A 32 15.65 0.88 2.49
C ARG A 32 17.09 0.72 1.96
N TYR A 33 18.00 0.18 2.78
CA TYR A 33 19.35 -0.12 2.35
C TYR A 33 19.38 -1.09 1.17
N PHE A 34 18.62 -2.18 1.26
CA PHE A 34 18.46 -3.14 0.18
C PHE A 34 17.94 -2.47 -1.11
N HIS A 35 16.84 -1.71 -1.02
CA HIS A 35 16.28 -1.02 -2.19
C HIS A 35 17.26 -0.03 -2.80
N SER A 36 18.04 0.68 -1.97
CA SER A 36 19.04 1.65 -2.45
C SER A 36 20.21 1.01 -3.19
N SER A 37 20.40 -0.31 -3.09
CA SER A 37 21.41 -1.04 -3.84
C SER A 37 21.06 -1.26 -5.31
N PHE A 38 19.77 -1.10 -5.69
CA PHE A 38 19.37 -1.27 -7.09
C PHE A 38 19.79 -0.07 -7.95
N PRO A 39 20.34 -0.31 -9.15
CA PRO A 39 20.68 0.78 -10.09
C PRO A 39 19.47 1.66 -10.48
N GLN A 40 18.25 1.11 -10.40
CA GLN A 40 17.01 1.82 -10.73
C GLN A 40 16.40 2.57 -9.54
N TYR A 41 17.01 2.47 -8.35
CA TYR A 41 16.48 3.13 -7.18
C TYR A 41 16.60 4.65 -7.27
N SER A 42 15.53 5.30 -6.93
CA SER A 42 15.50 6.73 -6.61
C SER A 42 14.47 6.99 -5.53
N ILE A 43 14.72 7.99 -4.70
CA ILE A 43 13.71 8.47 -3.76
C ILE A 43 12.55 9.06 -4.59
N THR A 44 11.34 8.53 -4.40
CA THR A 44 10.16 9.01 -5.13
C THR A 44 9.76 10.41 -4.64
N PRO A 45 9.09 11.24 -5.48
CA PRO A 45 8.75 12.59 -5.10
C PRO A 45 7.85 12.66 -3.85
N LEU A 46 8.04 13.70 -3.05
CA LEU A 46 7.07 14.20 -2.10
C LEU A 46 6.49 15.50 -2.67
N ALA A 47 5.32 15.41 -3.27
CA ALA A 47 4.64 16.58 -3.82
C ALA A 47 4.09 17.44 -2.67
N ARG A 48 4.45 18.72 -2.68
CA ARG A 48 3.94 19.72 -1.75
C ARG A 48 2.83 20.51 -2.45
N LEU A 49 1.62 20.45 -1.91
CA LEU A 49 0.41 21.04 -2.47
C LEU A 49 0.02 22.30 -1.65
N ASP A 50 0.82 23.36 -1.77
CA ASP A 50 0.64 24.59 -0.96
C ASP A 50 -0.65 25.34 -1.30
N GLY A 51 -0.99 25.44 -2.59
CA GLY A 51 -2.22 26.07 -3.06
C GLY A 51 -3.46 25.30 -2.57
N MET A 52 -3.40 23.96 -2.61
CA MET A 52 -4.47 23.12 -2.14
C MET A 52 -4.60 23.16 -0.61
N ALA A 53 -3.49 23.16 0.11
CA ALA A 53 -3.48 23.33 1.57
C ALA A 53 -4.14 24.66 1.97
N GLN A 54 -3.78 25.75 1.30
CA GLN A 54 -4.39 27.05 1.54
C GLN A 54 -5.90 27.03 1.22
N TYR A 55 -6.30 26.45 0.08
CA TYR A 55 -7.69 26.35 -0.32
C TYR A 55 -8.53 25.56 0.69
N LEU A 56 -8.00 24.46 1.21
CA LEU A 56 -8.65 23.62 2.22
C LEU A 56 -8.50 24.15 3.67
N GLY A 57 -7.74 25.21 3.91
CA GLY A 57 -7.52 25.76 5.25
C GLY A 57 -6.63 24.88 6.14
N LEU A 58 -5.68 24.17 5.54
CA LEU A 58 -4.68 23.33 6.20
C LEU A 58 -3.32 24.05 6.33
N GLY A 59 -2.49 23.62 7.26
CA GLY A 59 -1.12 24.12 7.43
C GLY A 59 -0.13 23.59 6.40
N GLY A 60 -0.36 22.38 5.89
CA GLY A 60 0.41 21.76 4.83
C GLY A 60 -0.26 20.49 4.31
N LEU A 61 -0.09 20.21 3.02
CA LEU A 61 -0.59 19.00 2.37
C LEU A 61 0.49 18.40 1.49
N PHE A 62 0.86 17.16 1.78
CA PHE A 62 1.97 16.46 1.16
C PHE A 62 1.50 15.13 0.60
N VAL A 63 1.96 14.79 -0.60
CA VAL A 63 1.64 13.53 -1.27
C VAL A 63 2.93 12.80 -1.62
N LYS A 64 3.20 11.67 -0.98
CA LYS A 64 4.27 10.76 -1.40
C LYS A 64 3.85 10.02 -2.66
N ASP A 65 4.53 10.28 -3.77
CA ASP A 65 4.11 9.80 -5.11
C ASP A 65 4.90 8.56 -5.53
N GLU A 66 4.32 7.39 -5.29
CA GLU A 66 4.90 6.09 -5.63
C GLU A 66 4.70 5.68 -7.10
N SER A 67 4.09 6.53 -7.93
CA SER A 67 4.00 6.27 -9.38
C SER A 67 5.39 6.23 -10.06
N PHE A 68 6.41 6.80 -9.42
CA PHE A 68 7.79 6.79 -9.90
C PHE A 68 8.59 5.58 -9.45
N ARG A 69 8.05 4.72 -8.58
CA ARG A 69 8.82 3.62 -7.97
C ARG A 69 9.31 2.63 -9.02
N PHE A 70 10.63 2.55 -9.20
CA PHE A 70 11.33 1.65 -10.13
C PHE A 70 10.79 1.67 -11.59
N GLY A 71 10.05 2.71 -11.96
CA GLY A 71 9.39 2.79 -13.28
C GLY A 71 8.16 1.87 -13.43
N LEU A 72 7.69 1.27 -12.34
CA LEU A 72 6.56 0.34 -12.35
C LEU A 72 5.20 1.00 -12.12
N ASN A 73 5.18 2.31 -11.89
CA ASN A 73 3.94 3.06 -11.68
C ASN A 73 3.14 2.61 -10.45
N ALA A 74 3.76 1.93 -9.47
CA ALA A 74 3.15 1.46 -8.23
C ALA A 74 4.20 1.02 -7.18
N PHE A 75 3.83 1.05 -5.90
CA PHE A 75 4.70 0.78 -4.74
C PHE A 75 4.97 -0.69 -4.44
N LYS A 76 4.12 -1.61 -4.89
CA LYS A 76 4.05 -3.02 -4.46
C LYS A 76 5.39 -3.78 -4.61
N VAL A 77 6.23 -3.38 -5.54
CA VAL A 77 7.58 -3.94 -5.73
C VAL A 77 8.46 -3.84 -4.48
N LEU A 78 8.28 -2.83 -3.65
CA LEU A 78 9.06 -2.66 -2.42
C LEU A 78 8.90 -3.87 -1.47
N GLY A 79 7.67 -4.32 -1.28
CA GLY A 79 7.40 -5.49 -0.43
C GLY A 79 7.94 -6.78 -1.03
N GLY A 80 7.58 -7.07 -2.28
CA GLY A 80 7.98 -8.30 -2.96
C GLY A 80 9.49 -8.47 -3.08
N SER A 81 10.21 -7.41 -3.49
CA SER A 81 11.66 -7.48 -3.65
C SER A 81 12.40 -7.69 -2.33
N PHE A 82 11.98 -7.01 -1.26
CA PHE A 82 12.60 -7.20 0.05
C PHE A 82 12.30 -8.57 0.64
N ALA A 83 11.08 -9.07 0.50
CA ALA A 83 10.73 -10.43 0.92
C ALA A 83 11.58 -11.50 0.21
N MET A 84 11.85 -11.34 -1.09
CA MET A 84 12.76 -12.23 -1.84
C MET A 84 14.18 -12.21 -1.26
N ALA A 85 14.73 -11.02 -1.01
CA ALA A 85 16.06 -10.89 -0.43
C ALA A 85 16.14 -11.52 0.98
N ARG A 86 15.13 -11.30 1.81
CA ARG A 86 15.02 -11.91 3.14
C ARG A 86 14.93 -13.43 3.07
N TYR A 87 14.15 -13.96 2.14
CA TYR A 87 14.05 -15.40 1.94
C TYR A 87 15.40 -16.02 1.57
N ILE A 88 16.08 -15.45 0.58
CA ILE A 88 17.38 -15.95 0.15
C ILE A 88 18.40 -15.86 1.31
N ALA A 89 18.45 -14.73 2.02
CA ALA A 89 19.29 -14.56 3.20
C ALA A 89 19.05 -15.64 4.24
N HIS A 90 17.77 -15.88 4.56
CA HIS A 90 17.35 -16.89 5.55
C HIS A 90 17.78 -18.30 5.13
N GLN A 91 17.56 -18.70 3.87
CA GLN A 91 17.97 -20.01 3.35
C GLN A 91 19.49 -20.22 3.37
N MET A 92 20.25 -19.15 3.20
CA MET A 92 21.71 -19.21 3.22
C MET A 92 22.33 -19.02 4.62
N GLY A 93 21.50 -18.74 5.65
CA GLY A 93 22.00 -18.41 6.99
C GLY A 93 22.83 -17.11 7.04
N ARG A 94 22.55 -16.17 6.11
CA ARG A 94 23.26 -14.89 5.99
C ARG A 94 22.39 -13.73 6.49
N HIS A 95 23.04 -12.60 6.76
CA HIS A 95 22.32 -11.38 7.15
C HIS A 95 21.76 -10.66 5.91
N VAL A 96 20.53 -10.13 6.00
CA VAL A 96 19.88 -9.45 4.85
C VAL A 96 20.67 -8.22 4.32
N ALA A 97 21.49 -7.58 5.15
CA ALA A 97 22.35 -6.49 4.72
C ALA A 97 23.45 -6.93 3.70
N GLU A 98 23.73 -8.23 3.61
CA GLU A 98 24.64 -8.78 2.59
C GLU A 98 23.93 -8.97 1.24
N MET A 99 22.62 -8.99 1.23
CA MET A 99 21.76 -9.23 0.04
C MET A 99 21.62 -7.95 -0.79
N THR A 100 22.72 -7.35 -1.21
CA THR A 100 22.67 -6.21 -2.16
C THR A 100 22.29 -6.69 -3.56
N TYR A 101 21.84 -5.76 -4.41
CA TYR A 101 21.56 -6.06 -5.82
C TYR A 101 22.73 -6.76 -6.51
N ASP A 102 23.94 -6.25 -6.32
CA ASP A 102 25.16 -6.81 -6.95
C ASP A 102 25.42 -8.24 -6.48
N TYR A 103 25.26 -8.51 -5.16
CA TYR A 103 25.41 -9.87 -4.65
C TYR A 103 24.33 -10.81 -5.18
N LEU A 104 23.07 -10.37 -5.13
CA LEU A 104 21.90 -11.18 -5.57
C LEU A 104 21.91 -11.46 -7.09
N THR A 105 22.70 -10.72 -7.87
CA THR A 105 22.87 -10.94 -9.32
C THR A 105 24.23 -11.52 -9.68
N SER A 106 25.06 -11.88 -8.68
CA SER A 106 26.40 -12.40 -8.89
C SER A 106 26.39 -13.89 -9.28
N GLU A 107 27.50 -14.32 -9.93
CA GLU A 107 27.77 -15.74 -10.16
C GLU A 107 28.04 -16.51 -8.86
N GLU A 108 28.46 -15.82 -7.81
CA GLU A 108 28.67 -16.40 -6.48
C GLU A 108 27.34 -16.89 -5.92
N LEU A 109 26.29 -16.06 -5.90
CA LEU A 109 24.97 -16.47 -5.46
C LEU A 109 24.41 -17.63 -6.29
N GLU A 110 24.58 -17.58 -7.63
CA GLU A 110 24.11 -18.64 -8.51
C GLU A 110 24.75 -20.00 -8.19
N ARG A 111 26.05 -20.02 -7.84
CA ARG A 111 26.75 -21.23 -7.42
C ARG A 111 26.37 -21.73 -6.03
N GLU A 112 26.15 -20.83 -5.08
CA GLU A 112 25.90 -21.17 -3.67
C GLU A 112 24.44 -21.51 -3.39
N PHE A 113 23.52 -20.78 -4.00
CA PHE A 113 22.08 -20.88 -3.76
C PHE A 113 21.30 -21.43 -4.96
N GLY A 114 21.70 -21.06 -6.17
CA GLY A 114 20.96 -21.34 -7.39
C GLY A 114 19.82 -20.36 -7.62
N GLN A 115 18.64 -20.89 -8.02
CA GLN A 115 17.45 -20.09 -8.29
C GLN A 115 16.28 -20.54 -7.42
N ALA A 116 15.55 -19.56 -6.84
CA ALA A 116 14.24 -19.74 -6.30
C ALA A 116 13.15 -19.42 -7.33
N THR A 117 11.95 -19.99 -7.12
CA THR A 117 10.75 -19.64 -7.88
C THR A 117 9.73 -19.03 -6.94
N PHE A 118 9.36 -17.77 -7.21
CA PHE A 118 8.42 -17.01 -6.41
C PHE A 118 7.03 -17.07 -7.03
N PHE A 119 6.07 -17.58 -6.27
CA PHE A 119 4.70 -17.76 -6.69
C PHE A 119 3.81 -16.69 -6.06
N THR A 120 2.84 -16.19 -6.81
CA THR A 120 1.82 -15.30 -6.26
C THR A 120 0.52 -15.39 -7.05
N ALA A 121 -0.58 -15.03 -6.39
CA ALA A 121 -1.86 -14.77 -7.04
C ALA A 121 -2.17 -13.29 -6.99
N THR A 122 -2.62 -12.70 -8.11
CA THR A 122 -2.89 -11.27 -8.21
C THR A 122 -3.72 -10.92 -9.43
N ASP A 123 -4.37 -9.79 -9.39
CA ASP A 123 -4.99 -9.18 -10.57
C ASP A 123 -4.22 -7.95 -11.12
N GLY A 124 -3.04 -7.61 -10.53
CA GLY A 124 -2.35 -6.39 -10.96
C GLY A 124 -0.97 -6.10 -10.33
N ASN A 125 -0.89 -4.99 -9.60
CA ASN A 125 0.38 -4.37 -9.17
C ASN A 125 1.28 -5.26 -8.30
N HIS A 126 0.71 -6.13 -7.47
CA HIS A 126 1.51 -7.03 -6.63
C HIS A 126 2.27 -8.05 -7.50
N GLY A 127 1.57 -8.75 -8.38
CA GLY A 127 2.22 -9.70 -9.28
C GLY A 127 3.22 -9.06 -10.22
N ARG A 128 2.94 -7.85 -10.72
CA ARG A 128 3.92 -7.10 -11.50
C ARG A 128 5.18 -6.78 -10.71
N GLY A 129 5.02 -6.37 -9.45
CA GLY A 129 6.15 -6.10 -8.55
C GLY A 129 6.97 -7.35 -8.26
N VAL A 130 6.31 -8.49 -8.01
CA VAL A 130 6.96 -9.81 -7.81
C VAL A 130 7.70 -10.24 -9.08
N ALA A 131 7.06 -10.17 -10.25
CA ALA A 131 7.65 -10.53 -11.54
C ALA A 131 8.91 -9.70 -11.84
N TRP A 132 8.82 -8.37 -11.72
CA TRP A 132 9.94 -7.47 -11.94
C TRP A 132 11.11 -7.75 -10.99
N ALA A 133 10.81 -7.91 -9.70
CA ALA A 133 11.83 -8.16 -8.70
C ALA A 133 12.55 -9.49 -8.96
N ALA A 134 11.80 -10.57 -9.21
CA ALA A 134 12.38 -11.87 -9.53
C ALA A 134 13.28 -11.78 -10.77
N HIS A 135 12.80 -11.18 -11.86
CA HIS A 135 13.61 -11.00 -13.07
C HIS A 135 14.89 -10.20 -12.81
N LYS A 136 14.80 -9.07 -12.08
CA LYS A 136 15.96 -8.24 -11.75
C LYS A 136 16.96 -8.95 -10.86
N LEU A 137 16.52 -9.83 -9.99
CA LEU A 137 17.36 -10.62 -9.09
C LEU A 137 17.76 -11.98 -9.67
N ARG A 138 17.59 -12.21 -10.98
CA ARG A 138 17.87 -13.48 -11.68
C ARG A 138 17.16 -14.69 -11.08
N GLN A 139 16.01 -14.46 -10.48
CA GLN A 139 15.12 -15.48 -9.93
C GLN A 139 13.96 -15.73 -10.89
N LYS A 140 13.10 -16.71 -10.58
CA LYS A 140 11.91 -17.03 -11.35
C LYS A 140 10.66 -16.53 -10.65
N ALA A 141 9.62 -16.19 -11.43
CA ALA A 141 8.30 -15.87 -10.92
C ALA A 141 7.21 -16.60 -11.70
N VAL A 142 6.21 -17.08 -10.96
CA VAL A 142 4.98 -17.67 -11.49
C VAL A 142 3.81 -16.89 -10.89
N VAL A 143 2.92 -16.40 -11.74
CA VAL A 143 1.82 -15.53 -11.35
C VAL A 143 0.50 -16.09 -11.85
N HIS A 144 -0.38 -16.46 -10.92
CA HIS A 144 -1.75 -16.88 -11.24
C HIS A 144 -2.69 -15.68 -11.13
N MET A 145 -3.45 -15.44 -12.19
CA MET A 145 -4.45 -14.37 -12.23
C MET A 145 -5.85 -14.99 -12.21
N PRO A 146 -6.80 -14.43 -11.45
CA PRO A 146 -8.16 -14.94 -11.39
C PRO A 146 -8.92 -14.65 -12.68
N LYS A 147 -10.01 -15.41 -12.88
CA LYS A 147 -10.98 -15.18 -13.95
C LYS A 147 -11.46 -13.72 -13.98
N GLY A 148 -11.48 -13.14 -15.18
CA GLY A 148 -11.91 -11.76 -15.39
C GLY A 148 -10.79 -10.72 -15.27
N SER A 149 -9.56 -11.14 -14.98
CA SER A 149 -8.38 -10.27 -15.07
C SER A 149 -8.22 -9.71 -16.48
N SER A 150 -7.85 -8.43 -16.60
CA SER A 150 -7.73 -7.80 -17.91
C SER A 150 -6.48 -8.25 -18.67
N GLN A 151 -6.59 -8.35 -19.99
CA GLN A 151 -5.47 -8.70 -20.87
C GLN A 151 -4.29 -7.71 -20.72
N ALA A 152 -4.59 -6.43 -20.53
CA ALA A 152 -3.55 -5.41 -20.32
C ALA A 152 -2.74 -5.66 -19.04
N ARG A 153 -3.38 -6.10 -17.95
CA ARG A 153 -2.69 -6.46 -16.71
C ARG A 153 -1.85 -7.73 -16.87
N PHE A 154 -2.40 -8.74 -17.54
CA PHE A 154 -1.64 -9.94 -17.90
C PHE A 154 -0.36 -9.59 -18.67
N GLU A 155 -0.48 -8.79 -19.73
CA GLU A 155 0.65 -8.36 -20.55
C GLU A 155 1.68 -7.54 -19.75
N ASN A 156 1.23 -6.69 -18.84
CA ASN A 156 2.11 -5.90 -17.99
C ASN A 156 2.93 -6.77 -17.03
N ILE A 157 2.37 -7.86 -16.53
CA ILE A 157 3.10 -8.82 -15.69
C ILE A 157 4.03 -9.68 -16.53
N ALA A 158 3.55 -10.21 -17.66
CA ALA A 158 4.34 -11.06 -18.55
C ALA A 158 5.58 -10.34 -19.12
N LYS A 159 5.48 -9.05 -19.42
CA LYS A 159 6.61 -8.21 -19.86
C LYS A 159 7.73 -8.12 -18.83
N GLU A 160 7.44 -8.29 -17.56
CA GLU A 160 8.45 -8.31 -16.49
C GLU A 160 9.19 -9.66 -16.39
N GLY A 161 8.87 -10.64 -17.25
CA GLY A 161 9.59 -11.91 -17.36
C GLY A 161 9.04 -13.07 -16.53
N ALA A 162 7.87 -12.94 -15.91
CA ALA A 162 7.21 -14.02 -15.19
C ALA A 162 6.46 -14.97 -16.12
N GLN A 163 6.32 -16.22 -15.68
CA GLN A 163 5.30 -17.13 -16.21
C GLN A 163 3.95 -16.69 -15.63
N VAL A 164 2.99 -16.35 -16.49
CA VAL A 164 1.69 -15.80 -16.08
C VAL A 164 0.58 -16.62 -16.70
N THR A 165 -0.46 -16.91 -15.92
CA THR A 165 -1.67 -17.60 -16.37
C THR A 165 -2.92 -16.84 -15.90
N ILE A 166 -4.00 -16.90 -16.67
CA ILE A 166 -5.33 -16.50 -16.23
C ILE A 166 -6.14 -17.78 -16.03
N GLU A 167 -6.50 -18.04 -14.78
CA GLU A 167 -7.19 -19.25 -14.39
C GLU A 167 -8.71 -19.06 -14.46
N ASP A 168 -9.46 -20.13 -14.73
CA ASP A 168 -10.94 -20.09 -14.74
C ASP A 168 -11.53 -20.30 -13.33
N VAL A 169 -10.92 -19.66 -12.33
CA VAL A 169 -11.28 -19.74 -10.91
C VAL A 169 -11.25 -18.36 -10.29
N ASN A 170 -11.76 -18.22 -9.04
CA ASN A 170 -11.72 -16.97 -8.28
C ASN A 170 -10.33 -16.71 -7.69
N TYR A 171 -10.18 -15.54 -7.05
CA TYR A 171 -8.92 -15.10 -6.47
C TYR A 171 -8.40 -16.04 -5.37
N ASP A 172 -9.26 -16.50 -4.46
CA ASP A 172 -8.85 -17.37 -3.34
C ASP A 172 -8.35 -18.72 -3.83
N GLU A 173 -8.97 -19.25 -4.90
CA GLU A 173 -8.51 -20.47 -5.53
C GLU A 173 -7.14 -20.29 -6.20
N CYS A 174 -6.89 -19.14 -6.85
CA CYS A 174 -5.58 -18.79 -7.39
C CYS A 174 -4.51 -18.74 -6.28
N VAL A 175 -4.83 -18.20 -5.10
CA VAL A 175 -3.92 -18.20 -3.95
C VAL A 175 -3.59 -19.61 -3.50
N ARG A 176 -4.60 -20.51 -3.42
CA ARG A 176 -4.39 -21.93 -3.09
C ARG A 176 -3.53 -22.64 -4.12
N MET A 177 -3.77 -22.39 -5.41
CA MET A 177 -2.95 -22.93 -6.50
C MET A 177 -1.50 -22.49 -6.38
N ALA A 178 -1.26 -21.19 -6.24
CA ALA A 178 0.08 -20.64 -6.06
C ALA A 178 0.81 -21.25 -4.84
N ALA A 179 0.11 -21.40 -3.72
CA ALA A 179 0.66 -22.01 -2.51
C ALA A 179 1.00 -23.50 -2.71
N ALA A 180 0.13 -24.26 -3.37
CA ALA A 180 0.35 -25.67 -3.66
C ALA A 180 1.53 -25.89 -4.62
N GLU A 181 1.65 -25.09 -5.68
CA GLU A 181 2.78 -25.16 -6.60
C GLU A 181 4.09 -24.74 -5.94
N ALA A 182 4.07 -23.69 -5.11
CA ALA A 182 5.23 -23.28 -4.33
C ALA A 182 5.72 -24.44 -3.44
N ALA A 183 4.83 -25.11 -2.73
CA ALA A 183 5.17 -26.22 -1.84
C ALA A 183 5.72 -27.46 -2.59
N ALA A 184 5.32 -27.65 -3.84
CA ALA A 184 5.78 -28.76 -4.68
C ALA A 184 7.08 -28.45 -5.46
N THR A 185 7.53 -27.20 -5.46
CA THR A 185 8.68 -26.74 -6.24
C THR A 185 9.91 -26.61 -5.34
N HIS A 186 11.06 -27.13 -5.79
CA HIS A 186 12.32 -26.94 -5.08
C HIS A 186 12.68 -25.43 -5.03
N HIS A 187 12.93 -24.90 -3.87
CA HIS A 187 13.05 -23.46 -3.61
C HIS A 187 11.82 -22.65 -4.11
N GLY A 188 10.63 -23.27 -4.10
CA GLY A 188 9.38 -22.59 -4.37
C GLY A 188 8.89 -21.82 -3.14
N VAL A 189 8.44 -20.58 -3.34
CA VAL A 189 8.00 -19.68 -2.26
C VAL A 189 6.75 -18.93 -2.68
N ILE A 190 5.71 -19.01 -1.86
CA ILE A 190 4.54 -18.14 -2.00
C ILE A 190 4.90 -16.72 -1.49
N VAL A 191 4.62 -15.69 -2.29
CA VAL A 191 4.83 -14.29 -1.94
C VAL A 191 3.50 -13.54 -2.08
N GLN A 192 2.72 -13.55 -1.00
CA GLN A 192 1.41 -12.92 -0.92
C GLN A 192 1.45 -11.79 0.11
N ASP A 193 0.83 -10.66 -0.18
CA ASP A 193 0.89 -9.46 0.67
C ASP A 193 -0.23 -9.39 1.73
N THR A 194 -0.81 -10.53 2.06
CA THR A 194 -1.69 -10.73 3.23
C THR A 194 -1.10 -11.82 4.13
N ALA A 195 -1.55 -11.89 5.39
CA ALA A 195 -1.08 -12.86 6.37
C ALA A 195 -2.25 -13.63 6.98
N TRP A 196 -2.01 -14.92 7.20
CA TRP A 196 -2.91 -15.82 7.92
C TRP A 196 -2.10 -16.70 8.86
N GLU A 197 -2.75 -17.43 9.74
CA GLU A 197 -2.10 -18.34 10.69
C GLU A 197 -1.18 -19.33 9.97
N GLY A 198 0.11 -19.33 10.34
CA GLY A 198 1.16 -20.14 9.69
C GLY A 198 1.81 -19.51 8.45
N TYR A 199 1.32 -18.37 7.97
CA TYR A 199 1.93 -17.60 6.90
C TYR A 199 2.11 -16.13 7.33
N GLU A 200 3.10 -15.88 8.16
CA GLU A 200 3.34 -14.56 8.78
C GLU A 200 4.71 -13.97 8.44
N GLU A 201 5.69 -14.82 8.16
CA GLU A 201 7.08 -14.38 7.96
C GLU A 201 7.24 -13.57 6.68
N ILE A 202 6.81 -14.07 5.54
CA ILE A 202 6.88 -13.38 4.25
C ILE A 202 6.05 -12.07 4.27
N PRO A 203 4.79 -12.05 4.75
CA PRO A 203 4.04 -10.81 4.92
C PRO A 203 4.72 -9.78 5.82
N THR A 204 5.38 -10.21 6.89
CA THR A 204 6.20 -9.33 7.74
C THR A 204 7.30 -8.64 6.93
N TRP A 205 8.03 -9.39 6.13
CA TRP A 205 9.08 -8.83 5.27
C TRP A 205 8.53 -7.89 4.20
N ILE A 206 7.35 -8.21 3.64
CA ILE A 206 6.65 -7.33 2.71
C ILE A 206 6.31 -6.00 3.38
N MET A 207 5.76 -6.01 4.58
CA MET A 207 5.44 -4.80 5.34
C MET A 207 6.70 -3.97 5.63
N GLN A 208 7.81 -4.61 6.04
CA GLN A 208 9.10 -3.94 6.21
C GLN A 208 9.58 -3.27 4.92
N GLY A 209 9.41 -3.93 3.77
CA GLY A 209 9.69 -3.37 2.46
C GLY A 209 8.89 -2.09 2.17
N TYR A 210 7.59 -2.09 2.49
CA TYR A 210 6.73 -0.91 2.36
C TYR A 210 7.17 0.26 3.26
N GLY A 211 7.83 -0.03 4.37
CA GLY A 211 8.41 0.98 5.26
C GLY A 211 9.39 1.93 4.55
N THR A 212 10.01 1.51 3.44
CA THR A 212 10.92 2.36 2.65
C THR A 212 10.26 3.67 2.23
N MET A 213 9.04 3.65 1.68
CA MET A 213 8.36 4.88 1.26
C MET A 213 7.99 5.79 2.45
N ALA A 214 7.62 5.21 3.60
CA ALA A 214 7.33 5.98 4.82
C ALA A 214 8.60 6.66 5.36
N SER A 215 9.72 5.95 5.37
CA SER A 215 11.04 6.48 5.75
C SER A 215 11.49 7.61 4.84
N GLU A 216 11.33 7.47 3.53
CA GLU A 216 11.64 8.52 2.55
C GLU A 216 10.76 9.76 2.78
N ALA A 217 9.44 9.58 2.96
CA ALA A 217 8.50 10.67 3.21
C ALA A 217 8.87 11.46 4.47
N ALA A 218 9.17 10.77 5.57
CA ALA A 218 9.58 11.40 6.83
C ALA A 218 10.88 12.22 6.67
N GLU A 219 11.86 11.70 5.92
CA GLU A 219 13.10 12.41 5.62
C GLU A 219 12.85 13.65 4.77
N GLN A 220 12.08 13.51 3.68
CA GLN A 220 11.75 14.63 2.79
C GLN A 220 10.96 15.73 3.50
N MET A 221 10.01 15.38 4.37
CA MET A 221 9.29 16.37 5.20
C MET A 221 10.25 17.13 6.11
N ARG A 222 11.20 16.47 6.77
CA ARG A 222 12.22 17.15 7.60
C ARG A 222 13.10 18.10 6.79
N GLN A 223 13.48 17.72 5.57
CA GLN A 223 14.30 18.57 4.68
C GLN A 223 13.60 19.88 4.30
N ILE A 224 12.27 19.93 4.30
CA ILE A 224 11.48 21.13 4.05
C ILE A 224 10.98 21.82 5.34
N GLY A 225 11.52 21.44 6.50
CA GLY A 225 11.23 22.08 7.80
C GLY A 225 9.98 21.54 8.50
N VAL A 226 9.37 20.47 8.02
CA VAL A 226 8.23 19.80 8.67
C VAL A 226 8.75 18.59 9.44
N ASN A 227 8.96 18.73 10.74
CA ASN A 227 9.57 17.68 11.56
C ASN A 227 8.71 16.44 11.70
N ARG A 228 7.37 16.58 11.64
CA ARG A 228 6.40 15.49 11.82
C ARG A 228 5.09 15.83 11.10
N PRO A 229 4.46 14.88 10.37
CA PRO A 229 3.06 15.04 9.98
C PRO A 229 2.18 15.03 11.24
N THR A 230 1.14 15.84 11.28
CA THR A 230 0.12 15.77 12.35
C THR A 230 -0.92 14.70 12.06
N HIS A 231 -1.17 14.47 10.77
CA HIS A 231 -2.15 13.51 10.29
C HIS A 231 -1.55 12.71 9.13
N VAL A 232 -1.77 11.41 9.13
CA VAL A 232 -1.43 10.50 8.04
C VAL A 232 -2.70 9.81 7.59
N PHE A 233 -3.10 10.07 6.36
CA PHE A 233 -4.21 9.38 5.70
C PHE A 233 -3.62 8.26 4.84
N ILE A 234 -4.00 7.03 5.13
CA ILE A 234 -3.46 5.86 4.45
C ILE A 234 -4.59 4.91 4.03
N GLN A 235 -4.60 4.52 2.78
CA GLN A 235 -5.56 3.58 2.24
C GLN A 235 -5.18 2.14 2.55
N ALA A 236 -6.19 1.28 2.67
CA ALA A 236 -6.03 -0.13 2.96
C ALA A 236 -6.94 -1.02 2.09
N GLY A 237 -6.37 -2.11 1.58
CA GLY A 237 -7.10 -3.32 1.23
C GLY A 237 -6.99 -4.27 2.42
N VAL A 238 -6.16 -5.32 2.34
CA VAL A 238 -5.88 -6.24 3.48
C VAL A 238 -5.25 -5.55 4.71
N GLY A 239 -4.72 -4.34 4.57
CA GLY A 239 -4.12 -3.56 5.65
C GLY A 239 -2.59 -3.57 5.69
N SER A 240 -1.88 -4.41 4.95
CA SER A 240 -0.40 -4.53 5.02
C SER A 240 0.33 -3.21 4.81
N LEU A 241 -0.09 -2.40 3.83
CA LEU A 241 0.45 -1.06 3.61
C LEU A 241 0.16 -0.14 4.79
N ALA A 242 -1.11 -0.10 5.23
CA ALA A 242 -1.53 0.76 6.33
C ALA A 242 -0.78 0.40 7.62
N GLY A 243 -0.68 -0.90 7.95
CA GLY A 243 0.08 -1.38 9.10
C GLY A 243 1.56 -1.03 9.02
N ALA A 244 2.16 -1.09 7.83
CA ALA A 244 3.55 -0.70 7.64
C ALA A 244 3.77 0.81 7.89
N VAL A 245 2.92 1.66 7.34
CA VAL A 245 3.02 3.12 7.50
C VAL A 245 2.72 3.54 8.95
N VAL A 246 1.62 3.03 9.52
CA VAL A 246 1.24 3.29 10.92
C VAL A 246 2.33 2.83 11.87
N GLY A 247 2.81 1.58 11.72
CA GLY A 247 3.85 1.03 12.57
C GLY A 247 5.17 1.81 12.48
N PHE A 248 5.58 2.20 11.26
CA PHE A 248 6.78 3.02 11.08
C PHE A 248 6.69 4.37 11.78
N PHE A 249 5.62 5.14 11.55
CA PHE A 249 5.47 6.46 12.15
C PHE A 249 5.25 6.41 13.67
N THR A 250 4.59 5.37 14.18
CA THR A 250 4.47 5.13 15.64
C THR A 250 5.85 4.87 16.27
N ASN A 251 6.68 4.02 15.65
CA ASN A 251 8.06 3.79 16.13
C ASN A 251 8.95 5.03 15.98
N LEU A 252 8.71 5.86 14.96
CA LEU A 252 9.50 7.10 14.75
C LEU A 252 9.13 8.19 15.76
N PHE A 253 7.87 8.27 16.17
CA PHE A 253 7.34 9.28 17.09
C PHE A 253 6.61 8.67 18.29
N PRO A 254 7.31 7.87 19.14
CA PRO A 254 6.64 7.05 20.16
C PRO A 254 5.89 7.87 21.23
N ASN A 255 6.30 9.12 21.49
CA ASN A 255 5.67 9.98 22.49
C ASN A 255 4.59 10.91 21.91
N ASP A 256 4.57 11.10 20.59
CA ASP A 256 3.63 12.01 19.92
C ASP A 256 3.42 11.54 18.45
N PRO A 257 2.80 10.35 18.26
CA PRO A 257 2.53 9.85 16.92
C PRO A 257 1.51 10.74 16.18
N PRO A 258 1.53 10.77 14.84
CA PRO A 258 0.47 11.39 14.06
C PRO A 258 -0.90 10.75 14.36
N LYS A 259 -1.98 11.48 14.12
CA LYS A 259 -3.29 10.84 13.97
C LYS A 259 -3.31 10.05 12.65
N PHE A 260 -3.63 8.77 12.74
CA PHE A 260 -3.74 7.89 11.57
C PHE A 260 -5.20 7.70 11.18
N ILE A 261 -5.50 7.90 9.91
CA ILE A 261 -6.82 7.71 9.33
C ILE A 261 -6.68 6.63 8.26
N VAL A 262 -7.28 5.47 8.52
CA VAL A 262 -7.31 4.37 7.56
C VAL A 262 -8.57 4.48 6.70
N MET A 263 -8.38 4.39 5.38
CA MET A 263 -9.44 4.53 4.40
C MET A 263 -9.58 3.25 3.58
N GLU A 264 -10.80 2.80 3.38
CA GLU A 264 -11.11 1.60 2.61
C GLU A 264 -12.18 1.89 1.57
N ALA A 265 -12.22 1.04 0.53
CA ALA A 265 -13.32 1.04 -0.41
C ALA A 265 -14.60 0.53 0.28
N ARG A 266 -15.73 1.20 0.11
CA ARG A 266 -17.04 0.83 0.69
C ARG A 266 -17.43 -0.62 0.45
N ALA A 267 -17.06 -1.18 -0.69
CA ALA A 267 -17.40 -2.55 -1.05
C ALA A 267 -16.49 -3.60 -0.39
N ALA A 268 -15.40 -3.16 0.29
CA ALA A 268 -14.35 -4.03 0.84
C ALA A 268 -13.74 -3.41 2.11
N ASP A 269 -14.60 -2.96 3.04
CA ASP A 269 -14.24 -2.18 4.22
C ASP A 269 -14.08 -3.04 5.50
N CYS A 270 -13.31 -4.12 5.38
CA CYS A 270 -13.15 -5.15 6.42
C CYS A 270 -12.52 -4.61 7.74
N LEU A 271 -11.62 -3.64 7.65
CA LEU A 271 -11.01 -3.01 8.84
C LEU A 271 -12.01 -2.07 9.52
N TYR A 272 -12.81 -1.33 8.72
CA TYR A 272 -13.89 -0.51 9.24
C TYR A 272 -14.93 -1.37 9.97
N GLU A 273 -15.36 -2.49 9.40
CA GLU A 273 -16.32 -3.41 10.02
C GLU A 273 -15.73 -4.05 11.30
N GLY A 274 -14.42 -4.32 11.34
CA GLY A 274 -13.72 -4.75 12.56
C GLY A 274 -13.76 -3.67 13.65
N ALA A 275 -13.49 -2.42 13.30
CA ALA A 275 -13.55 -1.28 14.21
C ALA A 275 -14.98 -0.98 14.67
N LEU A 276 -15.97 -1.08 13.77
CA LEU A 276 -17.38 -0.90 14.07
C LEU A 276 -17.91 -1.94 15.07
N ALA A 277 -17.43 -3.17 14.97
CA ALA A 277 -17.76 -4.23 15.93
C ALA A 277 -17.21 -3.93 17.33
N GLY A 278 -16.09 -3.20 17.46
CA GLY A 278 -15.53 -2.68 18.69
C GLY A 278 -14.96 -3.71 19.66
N ASP A 279 -14.94 -5.00 19.31
CA ASP A 279 -14.43 -6.09 20.16
C ASP A 279 -12.95 -6.41 19.95
N GLY A 280 -12.33 -5.74 18.97
CA GLY A 280 -10.95 -5.89 18.62
C GLY A 280 -10.62 -7.09 17.72
N ASN A 281 -11.60 -7.87 17.29
CA ASN A 281 -11.40 -8.97 16.37
C ASN A 281 -11.55 -8.50 14.91
N PRO A 282 -10.75 -9.05 13.98
CA PRO A 282 -10.90 -8.73 12.56
C PRO A 282 -12.25 -9.21 12.04
N ARG A 283 -12.74 -8.60 10.97
CA ARG A 283 -13.96 -8.98 10.26
C ARG A 283 -13.65 -9.26 8.80
N ILE A 284 -14.37 -10.21 8.22
CA ILE A 284 -14.31 -10.52 6.79
C ILE A 284 -15.52 -9.90 6.13
N VAL A 285 -15.32 -9.24 5.01
CA VAL A 285 -16.37 -8.74 4.12
C VAL A 285 -16.43 -9.65 2.89
N GLU A 286 -17.56 -10.27 2.70
CA GLU A 286 -17.83 -11.16 1.57
C GLU A 286 -18.60 -10.44 0.45
N GLY A 287 -18.60 -11.01 -0.75
CA GLY A 287 -19.34 -10.52 -1.90
C GLY A 287 -18.48 -10.20 -3.10
N ASP A 288 -19.00 -9.38 -4.02
CA ASP A 288 -18.31 -9.05 -5.29
C ASP A 288 -17.10 -8.12 -5.10
N LEU A 289 -16.99 -7.46 -3.95
CA LEU A 289 -15.95 -6.48 -3.59
C LEU A 289 -15.72 -5.44 -4.72
N LYS A 290 -16.77 -5.13 -5.47
CA LYS A 290 -16.69 -4.32 -6.69
C LYS A 290 -16.50 -2.83 -6.37
N THR A 291 -15.33 -2.31 -6.72
CA THR A 291 -14.95 -0.90 -6.57
C THR A 291 -14.02 -0.48 -7.69
N ILE A 292 -13.91 0.83 -7.97
CA ILE A 292 -12.88 1.36 -8.85
C ILE A 292 -11.49 1.26 -8.21
N MET A 293 -11.41 1.29 -6.88
CA MET A 293 -10.17 1.17 -6.10
C MET A 293 -9.68 -0.29 -6.07
N ALA A 294 -9.31 -0.82 -7.25
CA ALA A 294 -9.00 -2.23 -7.43
C ALA A 294 -7.91 -2.76 -6.48
N GLY A 295 -6.92 -1.93 -6.15
CA GLY A 295 -5.86 -2.28 -5.18
C GLY A 295 -6.35 -2.38 -3.73
N LEU A 296 -7.59 -1.98 -3.44
CA LEU A 296 -8.23 -2.05 -2.12
C LEU A 296 -9.38 -3.08 -2.07
N ALA A 297 -9.67 -3.76 -3.16
CA ALA A 297 -10.77 -4.71 -3.27
C ALA A 297 -10.44 -6.06 -2.58
N CYS A 298 -10.25 -6.02 -1.25
CA CYS A 298 -9.85 -7.16 -0.43
C CYS A 298 -10.74 -7.21 0.81
N GLY A 299 -11.42 -8.33 1.01
CA GLY A 299 -12.39 -8.49 2.11
C GLY A 299 -11.83 -9.09 3.39
N GLU A 300 -10.58 -9.61 3.37
CA GLU A 300 -9.98 -10.31 4.51
C GLU A 300 -8.76 -9.54 5.05
N PRO A 301 -8.76 -9.16 6.34
CA PRO A 301 -7.66 -8.40 6.94
C PRO A 301 -6.39 -9.25 7.10
N ASN A 302 -5.23 -8.64 6.87
CA ASN A 302 -3.95 -9.17 7.30
C ASN A 302 -3.86 -9.13 8.84
N ILE A 303 -3.70 -10.29 9.47
CA ILE A 303 -3.72 -10.44 10.94
C ILE A 303 -2.58 -9.69 11.64
N ILE A 304 -1.42 -9.55 11.00
CA ILE A 304 -0.26 -8.82 11.54
C ILE A 304 -0.56 -7.32 11.55
N SER A 305 -1.04 -6.81 10.42
CA SER A 305 -1.38 -5.38 10.30
C SER A 305 -2.56 -4.99 11.18
N TRP A 306 -3.56 -5.88 11.33
CA TRP A 306 -4.71 -5.63 12.19
C TRP A 306 -4.28 -5.35 13.64
N ASP A 307 -3.33 -6.14 14.19
CA ASP A 307 -2.80 -5.91 15.53
C ASP A 307 -2.18 -4.52 15.69
N ILE A 308 -1.46 -4.02 14.69
CA ILE A 308 -0.92 -2.66 14.70
C ILE A 308 -2.06 -1.62 14.55
N LEU A 309 -2.94 -1.81 13.58
CA LEU A 309 -3.98 -0.83 13.25
C LEU A 309 -4.99 -0.63 14.38
N ARG A 310 -5.44 -1.73 15.02
CA ARG A 310 -6.39 -1.66 16.13
C ARG A 310 -5.85 -0.90 17.35
N ASN A 311 -4.53 -0.86 17.53
CA ASN A 311 -3.90 -0.16 18.65
C ASN A 311 -3.58 1.32 18.36
N HIS A 312 -3.34 1.69 17.11
CA HIS A 312 -2.74 2.98 16.78
C HIS A 312 -3.57 3.88 15.85
N VAL A 313 -4.54 3.35 15.12
CA VAL A 313 -5.38 4.15 14.22
C VAL A 313 -6.36 5.00 15.02
N SER A 314 -6.55 6.25 14.62
CA SER A 314 -7.52 7.16 15.25
C SER A 314 -8.93 6.96 14.70
N ALA A 315 -9.07 6.78 13.39
CA ALA A 315 -10.37 6.58 12.75
C ALA A 315 -10.25 5.66 11.54
N PHE A 316 -11.27 4.83 11.33
CA PHE A 316 -11.47 3.99 10.14
C PHE A 316 -12.60 4.60 9.30
N VAL A 317 -12.38 4.70 8.00
CA VAL A 317 -13.27 5.40 7.07
C VAL A 317 -13.60 4.53 5.86
N SER A 318 -14.88 4.27 5.67
CA SER A 318 -15.43 3.55 4.51
C SER A 318 -15.84 4.54 3.43
N CYS A 319 -15.10 4.55 2.31
CA CYS A 319 -15.20 5.53 1.23
C CYS A 319 -15.93 4.95 0.02
N PRO A 320 -17.00 5.58 -0.46
CA PRO A 320 -17.58 5.27 -1.77
C PRO A 320 -16.65 5.71 -2.92
N ASP A 321 -16.80 5.10 -4.08
CA ASP A 321 -15.96 5.29 -5.26
C ASP A 321 -15.82 6.75 -5.72
N TRP A 322 -16.88 7.58 -5.53
CA TRP A 322 -16.82 8.99 -5.89
C TRP A 322 -15.74 9.77 -5.12
N VAL A 323 -15.37 9.30 -3.91
CA VAL A 323 -14.30 9.94 -3.10
C VAL A 323 -12.97 9.81 -3.82
N SER A 324 -12.65 8.59 -4.24
CA SER A 324 -11.44 8.32 -5.03
C SER A 324 -11.45 9.09 -6.35
N ALA A 325 -12.54 9.01 -7.12
CA ALA A 325 -12.68 9.71 -8.39
C ALA A 325 -12.49 11.23 -8.25
N ARG A 326 -13.01 11.82 -7.16
CA ARG A 326 -12.77 13.23 -6.84
C ARG A 326 -11.30 13.51 -6.58
N GLY A 327 -10.64 12.67 -5.79
CA GLY A 327 -9.21 12.78 -5.50
C GLY A 327 -8.36 12.72 -6.76
N MET A 328 -8.66 11.79 -7.69
CA MET A 328 -7.99 11.69 -8.98
C MET A 328 -8.08 13.00 -9.78
N ARG A 329 -9.27 13.60 -9.84
CA ARG A 329 -9.47 14.89 -10.54
C ARG A 329 -8.71 16.03 -9.88
N MET A 330 -8.74 16.13 -8.55
CA MET A 330 -8.06 17.20 -7.80
C MET A 330 -6.54 17.10 -7.90
N LEU A 331 -5.99 15.90 -7.85
CA LEU A 331 -4.56 15.66 -8.01
C LEU A 331 -4.09 15.85 -9.45
N GLY A 332 -4.90 15.41 -10.43
CA GLY A 332 -4.57 15.51 -11.86
C GLY A 332 -4.73 16.93 -12.45
N VAL A 333 -5.60 17.74 -11.84
CA VAL A 333 -5.85 19.15 -12.24
C VAL A 333 -5.73 20.03 -10.99
N PRO A 334 -4.50 20.26 -10.49
CA PRO A 334 -4.26 20.94 -9.23
C PRO A 334 -4.59 22.44 -9.27
N VAL A 335 -4.64 23.04 -8.08
CA VAL A 335 -4.68 24.51 -7.93
C VAL A 335 -3.41 25.12 -8.54
N LYS A 336 -3.54 26.33 -9.09
CA LYS A 336 -2.42 27.04 -9.74
C LYS A 336 -1.22 27.16 -8.77
N GLY A 337 -0.10 26.66 -9.23
CA GLY A 337 1.18 26.67 -8.49
C GLY A 337 1.55 25.33 -7.86
N ASP A 338 0.59 24.44 -7.66
CA ASP A 338 0.86 23.08 -7.20
C ASP A 338 1.26 22.15 -8.35
N PRO A 339 2.13 21.15 -8.09
CA PRO A 339 2.43 20.13 -9.08
C PRO A 339 1.23 19.19 -9.27
N ALA A 340 1.03 18.70 -10.50
CA ALA A 340 0.09 17.63 -10.76
C ALA A 340 0.65 16.30 -10.23
N VAL A 341 -0.20 15.52 -9.58
CA VAL A 341 0.09 14.13 -9.17
C VAL A 341 -0.85 13.20 -9.93
N ILE A 342 -0.29 12.37 -10.78
CA ILE A 342 -1.07 11.41 -11.57
C ILE A 342 -1.31 10.17 -10.71
N SER A 343 -2.33 10.23 -9.86
CA SER A 343 -2.70 9.15 -8.95
C SER A 343 -3.80 8.28 -9.55
N GLY A 344 -3.62 6.97 -9.46
CA GLY A 344 -4.67 6.01 -9.75
C GLY A 344 -5.75 5.96 -8.66
N GLU A 345 -6.73 5.10 -8.89
CA GLU A 345 -7.96 5.07 -8.10
C GLU A 345 -7.71 4.78 -6.61
N SER A 346 -6.85 3.82 -6.32
CA SER A 346 -6.55 3.46 -4.91
C SER A 346 -5.72 4.53 -4.20
N GLY A 347 -4.77 5.16 -4.93
CA GLY A 347 -3.89 6.18 -4.37
C GLY A 347 -4.56 7.54 -4.12
N ALA A 348 -5.64 7.83 -4.81
CA ALA A 348 -6.27 9.14 -4.80
C ALA A 348 -7.33 9.34 -3.69
N VAL A 349 -7.79 8.27 -3.05
CA VAL A 349 -8.90 8.33 -2.07
C VAL A 349 -8.62 9.30 -0.93
N GLY A 350 -7.36 9.40 -0.47
CA GLY A 350 -6.97 10.33 0.59
C GLY A 350 -7.21 11.79 0.24
N MET A 351 -6.90 12.20 -1.00
CA MET A 351 -7.17 13.58 -1.46
C MET A 351 -8.66 13.85 -1.53
N GLY A 352 -9.46 12.91 -2.03
CA GLY A 352 -10.91 13.06 -2.10
C GLY A 352 -11.55 13.13 -0.73
N LEU A 353 -11.07 12.33 0.23
CA LEU A 353 -11.58 12.37 1.61
C LEU A 353 -11.25 13.69 2.29
N ILE A 354 -9.98 14.12 2.27
CA ILE A 354 -9.60 15.39 2.94
C ILE A 354 -10.37 16.59 2.38
N ALA A 355 -10.59 16.61 1.05
CA ALA A 355 -11.41 17.64 0.43
C ALA A 355 -12.88 17.58 0.91
N ALA A 356 -13.47 16.39 1.01
CA ALA A 356 -14.83 16.25 1.53
C ALA A 356 -14.97 16.73 2.98
N LEU A 357 -13.96 16.46 3.84
CA LEU A 357 -13.93 16.90 5.22
C LEU A 357 -13.81 18.42 5.37
N MET A 358 -13.01 19.05 4.52
CA MET A 358 -12.70 20.48 4.67
C MET A 358 -13.68 21.39 3.95
N GLU A 359 -14.27 20.98 2.83
CA GLU A 359 -15.13 21.83 2.03
C GLU A 359 -16.61 21.78 2.43
N THR A 360 -17.06 20.66 3.03
CA THR A 360 -18.48 20.47 3.33
C THR A 360 -18.75 20.46 4.82
N GLY A 361 -19.94 20.90 5.24
CA GLY A 361 -20.42 20.75 6.62
C GLY A 361 -20.91 19.33 6.92
N GLU A 362 -21.07 18.48 5.91
CA GLU A 362 -21.66 17.14 6.05
C GLU A 362 -20.82 16.21 6.95
N TYR A 363 -19.49 16.38 6.92
CA TYR A 363 -18.55 15.54 7.69
C TYR A 363 -17.81 16.36 8.77
N LYS A 364 -18.50 17.38 9.31
CA LYS A 364 -17.93 18.26 10.34
C LYS A 364 -17.54 17.49 11.61
N ASP A 365 -18.33 16.49 11.98
CA ASP A 365 -18.09 15.61 13.13
C ASP A 365 -16.72 14.87 13.01
N LEU A 366 -16.44 14.26 11.87
CA LEU A 366 -15.14 13.62 11.64
C LEU A 366 -14.00 14.65 11.59
N ARG A 367 -14.20 15.78 10.89
CA ARG A 367 -13.20 16.84 10.85
C ARG A 367 -12.84 17.35 12.25
N ASP A 368 -13.85 17.62 13.06
CA ASP A 368 -13.67 18.13 14.42
C ASP A 368 -13.02 17.07 15.35
N TYR A 369 -13.41 15.80 15.23
CA TYR A 369 -12.79 14.69 15.94
C TYR A 369 -11.30 14.57 15.61
N LEU A 370 -10.94 14.67 14.35
CA LEU A 370 -9.55 14.65 13.90
C LEU A 370 -8.79 15.93 14.31
N GLY A 371 -9.48 17.04 14.52
CA GLY A 371 -8.88 18.34 14.82
C GLY A 371 -8.16 18.92 13.61
N LEU A 372 -8.71 18.72 12.41
CA LEU A 372 -8.14 19.28 11.19
C LEU A 372 -8.35 20.79 11.12
N ASP A 373 -7.24 21.52 11.00
CA ASP A 373 -7.20 22.98 11.01
C ASP A 373 -6.00 23.55 10.24
N ARG A 374 -5.81 24.87 10.35
CA ARG A 374 -4.71 25.63 9.73
C ARG A 374 -3.30 25.26 10.21
N PHE A 375 -3.14 24.45 11.24
CA PHE A 375 -1.85 23.98 11.74
C PHE A 375 -1.59 22.52 11.35
N SER A 376 -2.57 21.87 10.77
CA SER A 376 -2.46 20.47 10.39
C SER A 376 -1.49 20.27 9.23
N GLN A 377 -0.52 19.38 9.42
CA GLN A 377 0.44 18.91 8.41
C GLN A 377 0.01 17.52 7.95
N VAL A 378 -0.66 17.43 6.81
CA VAL A 378 -1.32 16.22 6.32
C VAL A 378 -0.42 15.51 5.32
N LEU A 379 -0.14 14.21 5.56
CA LEU A 379 0.59 13.34 4.65
C LEU A 379 -0.35 12.32 4.01
N LEU A 380 -0.33 12.26 2.68
CA LEU A 380 -1.02 11.29 1.84
C LEU A 380 0.00 10.42 1.08
N PHE A 381 -0.45 9.25 0.61
CA PHE A 381 0.33 8.37 -0.24
C PHE A 381 -0.43 8.10 -1.56
N SER A 382 0.09 8.57 -2.67
CA SER A 382 -0.32 8.15 -4.01
C SER A 382 0.42 6.85 -4.34
N THR A 383 -0.23 5.73 -4.08
CA THR A 383 0.38 4.40 -4.13
C THR A 383 0.57 3.84 -5.53
N GLU A 384 -0.13 4.40 -6.49
CA GLU A 384 -0.05 4.03 -7.91
C GLU A 384 -0.38 5.24 -8.79
N GLY A 385 0.15 5.24 -9.99
CA GLY A 385 -0.22 6.21 -11.01
C GLY A 385 -1.34 5.69 -11.93
N ASN A 386 -1.34 6.16 -13.17
CA ASN A 386 -2.26 5.69 -14.20
C ASN A 386 -1.87 4.28 -14.66
N THR A 387 -2.33 3.26 -13.94
CA THR A 387 -2.09 1.83 -14.25
C THR A 387 -3.14 1.24 -15.18
N ASP A 388 -4.31 1.89 -15.32
CA ASP A 388 -5.38 1.58 -16.27
C ASP A 388 -5.79 2.85 -17.03
N PRO A 389 -5.14 3.15 -18.16
CA PRO A 389 -5.38 4.38 -18.91
C PRO A 389 -6.83 4.58 -19.40
N MET A 390 -7.55 3.50 -19.63
CA MET A 390 -8.95 3.56 -20.04
C MET A 390 -9.84 4.04 -18.90
N LYS A 391 -9.72 3.42 -17.73
CA LYS A 391 -10.48 3.84 -16.54
C LYS A 391 -10.09 5.24 -16.09
N PHE A 392 -8.79 5.54 -16.07
CA PHE A 392 -8.30 6.86 -15.69
C PHE A 392 -8.95 7.97 -16.54
N ARG A 393 -9.03 7.81 -17.88
CA ARG A 393 -9.69 8.77 -18.76
C ARG A 393 -11.18 8.90 -18.48
N LYS A 394 -11.88 7.80 -18.28
CA LYS A 394 -13.31 7.83 -17.94
C LYS A 394 -13.59 8.65 -16.69
N VAL A 395 -12.75 8.53 -15.66
CA VAL A 395 -12.89 9.33 -14.44
C VAL A 395 -12.57 10.82 -14.71
N LEU A 396 -11.45 11.13 -15.37
CA LEU A 396 -11.00 12.51 -15.53
C LEU A 396 -11.72 13.26 -16.65
N TRP A 397 -11.90 12.61 -17.81
CA TRP A 397 -12.44 13.26 -19.02
C TRP A 397 -13.96 13.14 -19.13
N ASP A 398 -14.48 11.94 -18.85
CA ASP A 398 -15.91 11.65 -19.04
C ASP A 398 -16.72 11.90 -17.75
N GLY A 399 -16.05 12.18 -16.62
CA GLY A 399 -16.69 12.53 -15.35
C GLY A 399 -17.36 11.36 -14.65
N GLU A 400 -16.97 10.11 -14.92
CA GLU A 400 -17.51 8.96 -14.19
C GLU A 400 -17.32 9.13 -12.67
N TYR A 401 -18.25 8.60 -11.88
CA TYR A 401 -18.32 8.75 -10.43
C TYR A 401 -18.34 10.23 -9.98
N PRO A 402 -19.37 11.00 -10.37
CA PRO A 402 -19.48 12.40 -10.01
C PRO A 402 -19.64 12.61 -8.52
N THR A 403 -19.28 13.80 -8.05
CA THR A 403 -19.38 14.21 -6.64
C THR A 403 -20.81 14.62 -6.24
N VAL A 404 -21.73 14.79 -7.16
CA VAL A 404 -23.13 15.25 -6.97
C VAL A 404 -24.13 14.16 -7.25
#